data_b870f91594d4d10ddc52f844be215f09
#
_entry.id   b870f91594d4d10ddc52f844be215f09
#
_cell.length_a   1.000
_cell.length_b   1.000
_cell.length_c   1.000
_cell.angle_alpha   90.00
_cell.angle_beta   90.00
_cell.angle_gamma   90.00
#
_symmetry.space_group_name_H-M   'P 1'
#
loop_
_entity.id
_entity.type
_entity.pdbx_description
1 polymer ?
#
loop_
_entity_poly.entity_id
_entity_poly.type
_entity_poly.pdbx_seq_one_letter_code
_entity_poly.pdbx_strand_id
1 'polypeptide(L)'
;MNNEIAHIIENCHKEAEKRLVGQENLIDDILTAFIAGGHVLLEGVPGLAKTLAIKTVAEILGLDFKRIQFTPDLLPADVTGTLIYEQNTGKFSVRKGPVFANVILADEINRAPAKVQSAMLEAMEERQITIGEETYKLPEPFFVLATQNPVEQEGTYNLPEAELDRFLMKLVISYPAADNEIKIVQTAGKAPYVPVRRIVQPGDIETLKAAAEKITCDEKLVEYIVSILTVTRPENSKKQQAGRTLVNTANSNDITRYIHFGASPRAGIAMLQCAKVHAMIGGRDFVLPEDIKAVALNVLRHRLVLSYEAAADNVTADDIITRILDFIPVP
;
A
#
# COMPACT_ATOMS: atom_id res chain seq x y z
N MET A 1 7.78 22.50 -14.07
CA MET A 1 6.97 21.34 -13.60
C MET A 1 7.82 20.37 -12.79
N ASN A 2 8.90 19.76 -13.32
CA ASN A 2 9.71 18.82 -12.53
C ASN A 2 10.38 19.45 -11.30
N ASN A 3 10.87 20.70 -11.37
CA ASN A 3 11.48 21.38 -10.22
C ASN A 3 10.46 21.69 -9.09
N GLU A 4 9.23 21.98 -9.42
CA GLU A 4 8.18 22.29 -8.44
C GLU A 4 7.74 21.04 -7.69
N ILE A 5 7.53 19.93 -8.43
CA ILE A 5 7.19 18.63 -7.85
C ILE A 5 8.31 18.12 -6.95
N ALA A 6 9.55 18.15 -7.43
CA ALA A 6 10.72 17.74 -6.65
C ALA A 6 10.82 18.56 -5.34
N HIS A 7 10.56 19.87 -5.41
CA HIS A 7 10.56 20.73 -4.22
C HIS A 7 9.44 20.40 -3.23
N ILE A 8 8.23 20.06 -3.71
CA ILE A 8 7.14 19.60 -2.83
C ILE A 8 7.56 18.32 -2.11
N ILE A 9 8.07 17.33 -2.82
CA ILE A 9 8.50 16.04 -2.25
C ILE A 9 9.63 16.24 -1.24
N GLU A 10 10.67 17.02 -1.60
CA GLU A 10 11.77 17.33 -0.69
C GLU A 10 11.29 18.02 0.60
N ASN A 11 10.33 18.94 0.51
CA ASN A 11 9.76 19.59 1.68
C ASN A 11 8.91 18.64 2.52
N CYS A 12 8.20 17.67 1.89
CA CYS A 12 7.50 16.62 2.62
C CYS A 12 8.46 15.78 3.45
N HIS A 13 9.62 15.40 2.89
CA HIS A 13 10.68 14.67 3.60
C HIS A 13 11.19 15.47 4.79
N LYS A 14 11.61 16.73 4.57
CA LYS A 14 12.11 17.61 5.64
C LYS A 14 11.12 17.78 6.80
N GLU A 15 9.83 17.84 6.50
CA GLU A 15 8.82 17.93 7.55
C GLU A 15 8.62 16.59 8.26
N ALA A 16 8.66 15.46 7.52
CA ALA A 16 8.51 14.13 8.09
C ALA A 16 9.68 13.76 9.02
N GLU A 17 10.91 14.10 8.66
CA GLU A 17 12.13 13.87 9.46
C GLU A 17 12.08 14.48 10.86
N LYS A 18 11.27 15.54 11.07
CA LYS A 18 11.09 16.13 12.40
C LYS A 18 10.48 15.16 13.42
N ARG A 19 9.79 14.12 12.95
CA ARG A 19 9.09 13.13 13.78
C ARG A 19 9.55 11.70 13.55
N LEU A 20 10.02 11.40 12.35
CA LEU A 20 10.32 10.05 11.88
C LEU A 20 11.81 9.94 11.60
N VAL A 21 12.53 9.27 12.49
CA VAL A 21 13.98 9.07 12.37
C VAL A 21 14.25 7.78 11.60
N GLY A 22 14.96 7.88 10.47
CA GLY A 22 15.42 6.73 9.69
C GLY A 22 14.29 5.94 9.00
N GLN A 23 13.21 6.60 8.64
CA GLN A 23 12.06 6.00 7.95
C GLN A 23 11.77 6.69 6.60
N GLU A 24 12.81 7.21 5.94
CA GLU A 24 12.67 7.94 4.67
C GLU A 24 12.01 7.05 3.60
N ASN A 25 12.46 5.79 3.47
CA ASN A 25 11.88 4.84 2.52
C ASN A 25 10.38 4.59 2.76
N LEU A 26 9.96 4.53 4.03
CA LEU A 26 8.54 4.35 4.36
C LEU A 26 7.70 5.56 3.90
N ILE A 27 8.24 6.77 4.02
CA ILE A 27 7.57 7.98 3.55
C ILE A 27 7.45 7.97 2.03
N ASP A 28 8.52 7.60 1.31
CA ASP A 28 8.52 7.47 -0.15
C ASP A 28 7.50 6.45 -0.62
N ASP A 29 7.45 5.29 0.01
CA ASP A 29 6.50 4.23 -0.31
C ASP A 29 5.04 4.67 -0.07
N ILE A 30 4.77 5.36 1.06
CA ILE A 30 3.43 5.89 1.37
C ILE A 30 3.04 6.97 0.36
N LEU A 31 3.94 7.91 0.04
CA LEU A 31 3.69 8.96 -0.96
C LEU A 31 3.49 8.34 -2.34
N THR A 32 4.29 7.34 -2.70
CA THR A 32 4.15 6.60 -3.96
C THR A 32 2.77 5.97 -4.08
N ALA A 33 2.32 5.25 -3.06
CA ALA A 33 1.00 4.63 -3.06
C ALA A 33 -0.14 5.66 -3.08
N PHE A 34 0.00 6.75 -2.33
CA PHE A 34 -0.98 7.84 -2.29
C PHE A 34 -1.14 8.54 -3.65
N ILE A 35 -0.02 8.89 -4.30
CA ILE A 35 -0.03 9.56 -5.60
C ILE A 35 -0.51 8.60 -6.69
N ALA A 36 -0.13 7.31 -6.63
CA ALA A 36 -0.63 6.27 -7.51
C ALA A 36 -2.13 5.96 -7.32
N GLY A 37 -2.76 6.51 -6.26
CA GLY A 37 -4.20 6.41 -6.02
C GLY A 37 -4.65 5.07 -5.44
N GLY A 38 -3.75 4.27 -4.87
CA GLY A 38 -4.06 2.99 -4.25
C GLY A 38 -3.94 3.01 -2.73
N HIS A 39 -4.28 1.89 -2.09
CA HIS A 39 -4.25 1.68 -0.65
C HIS A 39 -3.06 0.82 -0.24
N VAL A 40 -2.65 0.90 1.02
CA VAL A 40 -1.46 0.23 1.54
C VAL A 40 -1.81 -0.73 2.67
N LEU A 41 -1.23 -1.92 2.62
CA LEU A 41 -1.18 -2.85 3.74
C LEU A 41 0.20 -2.73 4.41
N LEU A 42 0.21 -2.46 5.69
CA LEU A 42 1.42 -2.25 6.47
C LEU A 42 1.61 -3.42 7.45
N GLU A 43 2.65 -4.19 7.26
CA GLU A 43 3.00 -5.29 8.15
C GLU A 43 4.22 -4.92 9.00
N GLY A 44 4.15 -5.23 10.28
CA GLY A 44 5.28 -5.00 11.19
C GLY A 44 4.87 -5.18 12.64
N VAL A 45 5.84 -5.43 13.49
CA VAL A 45 5.62 -5.59 14.93
C VAL A 45 5.08 -4.31 15.58
N PRO A 46 4.41 -4.41 16.73
CA PRO A 46 3.96 -3.25 17.50
C PRO A 46 5.14 -2.34 17.89
N GLY A 47 4.88 -1.05 18.05
CA GLY A 47 5.87 -0.10 18.55
C GLY A 47 6.77 0.56 17.49
N LEU A 48 6.64 0.24 16.20
CA LEU A 48 7.45 0.81 15.11
C LEU A 48 6.87 2.13 14.54
N ALA A 49 6.21 2.93 15.36
CA ALA A 49 5.70 4.27 15.02
C ALA A 49 4.77 4.34 13.77
N LYS A 50 4.09 3.23 13.39
CA LYS A 50 3.19 3.16 12.23
C LYS A 50 2.14 4.28 12.25
N THR A 51 1.45 4.43 13.38
CA THR A 51 0.43 5.47 13.57
C THR A 51 1.02 6.87 13.44
N LEU A 52 2.24 7.08 13.96
CA LEU A 52 2.92 8.36 13.86
C LEU A 52 3.28 8.70 12.41
N ALA A 53 3.79 7.72 11.63
CA ALA A 53 4.13 7.91 10.23
C ALA A 53 2.93 8.36 9.40
N ILE A 54 1.81 7.63 9.51
CA ILE A 54 0.59 7.90 8.74
C ILE A 54 -0.01 9.25 9.12
N LYS A 55 -0.10 9.54 10.44
CA LYS A 55 -0.60 10.82 10.93
C LYS A 55 0.28 11.97 10.45
N THR A 56 1.59 11.79 10.45
CA THR A 56 2.54 12.80 9.97
C THR A 56 2.33 13.08 8.48
N VAL A 57 2.20 12.03 7.66
CA VAL A 57 1.93 12.20 6.21
C VAL A 57 0.59 12.90 6.00
N ALA A 58 -0.48 12.51 6.70
CA ALA A 58 -1.79 13.15 6.57
C ALA A 58 -1.73 14.65 6.92
N GLU A 59 -1.01 15.03 7.99
CA GLU A 59 -0.82 16.42 8.39
C GLU A 59 0.00 17.22 7.36
N ILE A 60 1.07 16.64 6.81
CA ILE A 60 1.90 17.25 5.74
C ILE A 60 1.06 17.48 4.47
N LEU A 61 0.20 16.52 4.13
CA LEU A 61 -0.73 16.61 2.99
C LEU A 61 -1.93 17.52 3.26
N GLY A 62 -2.16 17.92 4.53
CA GLY A 62 -3.30 18.75 4.94
C GLY A 62 -4.64 18.05 4.79
N LEU A 63 -4.68 16.73 5.00
CA LEU A 63 -5.83 15.85 4.85
C LEU A 63 -6.45 15.46 6.19
N ASP A 64 -7.77 15.27 6.22
CA ASP A 64 -8.46 14.77 7.41
C ASP A 64 -8.07 13.31 7.67
N PHE A 65 -7.66 13.04 8.92
CA PHE A 65 -7.15 11.74 9.37
C PHE A 65 -8.05 11.15 10.44
N LYS A 66 -8.39 9.85 10.27
CA LYS A 66 -9.07 9.06 11.29
C LYS A 66 -8.34 7.73 11.50
N ARG A 67 -8.27 7.30 12.76
CA ARG A 67 -7.83 5.95 13.15
C ARG A 67 -9.05 5.12 13.54
N ILE A 68 -9.13 3.93 12.99
CA ILE A 68 -10.13 2.91 13.34
C ILE A 68 -9.35 1.73 13.89
N GLN A 69 -9.52 1.45 15.19
CA GLN A 69 -8.95 0.25 15.80
C GLN A 69 -9.89 -0.93 15.56
N PHE A 70 -9.41 -1.93 14.85
CA PHE A 70 -10.18 -3.13 14.57
C PHE A 70 -10.11 -4.08 15.76
N THR A 71 -11.28 -4.54 16.23
CA THR A 71 -11.44 -5.41 17.38
C THR A 71 -12.46 -6.52 17.07
N PRO A 72 -12.45 -7.65 17.80
CA PRO A 72 -13.38 -8.75 17.52
C PRO A 72 -14.87 -8.41 17.69
N ASP A 73 -15.19 -7.38 18.46
CA ASP A 73 -16.54 -6.89 18.72
C ASP A 73 -17.00 -5.74 17.82
N LEU A 74 -16.12 -5.26 16.92
CA LEU A 74 -16.46 -4.18 15.99
C LEU A 74 -17.56 -4.62 15.02
N LEU A 75 -18.50 -3.73 14.76
CA LEU A 75 -19.58 -3.94 13.78
C LEU A 75 -19.31 -3.11 12.51
N PRO A 76 -19.81 -3.54 11.32
CA PRO A 76 -19.70 -2.75 10.10
C PRO A 76 -20.23 -1.31 10.25
N ALA A 77 -21.32 -1.13 11.00
CA ALA A 77 -21.91 0.18 11.26
C ALA A 77 -21.01 1.13 12.06
N ASP A 78 -20.08 0.59 12.88
CA ASP A 78 -19.10 1.38 13.62
C ASP A 78 -18.06 2.01 12.68
N VAL A 79 -17.81 1.39 11.52
CA VAL A 79 -16.90 1.86 10.47
C VAL A 79 -17.63 2.77 9.49
N THR A 80 -18.75 2.31 8.96
CA THR A 80 -19.49 2.96 7.86
C THR A 80 -20.47 4.02 8.33
N GLY A 81 -21.01 3.85 9.54
CA GLY A 81 -22.09 4.68 10.06
C GLY A 81 -23.45 3.97 10.02
N THR A 82 -24.47 4.64 10.55
CA THR A 82 -25.81 4.07 10.73
C THR A 82 -26.89 5.12 10.67
N LEU A 83 -28.15 4.66 10.54
CA LEU A 83 -29.35 5.48 10.73
C LEU A 83 -29.66 5.59 12.23
N ILE A 84 -29.88 6.81 12.70
CA ILE A 84 -30.29 7.12 14.06
C ILE A 84 -31.72 7.68 14.03
N TYR A 85 -32.60 7.13 14.84
CA TYR A 85 -33.94 7.68 15.03
C TYR A 85 -33.87 8.86 16.01
N GLU A 86 -34.23 10.02 15.55
CA GLU A 86 -34.30 11.25 16.36
C GLU A 86 -35.68 11.38 16.97
N GLN A 87 -35.83 11.12 18.25
CA GLN A 87 -37.09 11.18 18.96
C GLN A 87 -37.77 12.56 18.88
N ASN A 88 -36.98 13.66 18.86
CA ASN A 88 -37.48 15.03 18.82
C ASN A 88 -38.11 15.38 17.47
N THR A 89 -37.65 14.83 16.38
CA THR A 89 -38.11 15.14 15.00
C THR A 89 -39.00 14.03 14.43
N GLY A 90 -39.00 12.85 15.05
CA GLY A 90 -39.67 11.65 14.52
C GLY A 90 -39.07 11.10 13.21
N LYS A 91 -37.86 11.51 12.88
CA LYS A 91 -37.18 11.15 11.61
C LYS A 91 -35.92 10.36 11.85
N PHE A 92 -35.51 9.61 10.84
CA PHE A 92 -34.17 9.01 10.79
C PHE A 92 -33.17 10.02 10.24
N SER A 93 -32.02 10.14 10.91
CA SER A 93 -30.86 10.88 10.43
C SER A 93 -29.67 9.95 10.24
N VAL A 94 -28.81 10.26 9.27
CA VAL A 94 -27.60 9.50 9.01
C VAL A 94 -26.46 9.99 9.89
N ARG A 95 -25.92 9.10 10.70
CA ARG A 95 -24.66 9.31 11.41
C ARG A 95 -23.54 8.65 10.64
N LYS A 96 -22.71 9.44 9.95
CA LYS A 96 -21.54 8.99 9.22
C LYS A 96 -20.50 8.41 10.17
N GLY A 97 -19.92 7.25 9.78
CA GLY A 97 -18.83 6.61 10.51
C GLY A 97 -17.47 7.25 10.25
N PRO A 98 -16.41 6.78 10.93
CA PRO A 98 -15.06 7.31 10.81
C PRO A 98 -14.43 7.14 9.43
N VAL A 99 -14.96 6.24 8.59
CA VAL A 99 -14.49 6.04 7.22
C VAL A 99 -14.67 7.27 6.32
N PHE A 100 -15.56 8.22 6.71
CA PHE A 100 -15.76 9.49 6.00
C PHE A 100 -14.66 10.51 6.32
N ALA A 101 -13.39 10.12 6.12
CA ALA A 101 -12.23 10.99 6.16
C ALA A 101 -11.31 10.70 4.96
N ASN A 102 -10.36 11.59 4.68
CA ASN A 102 -9.46 11.43 3.54
C ASN A 102 -8.44 10.31 3.75
N VAL A 103 -7.85 10.24 4.95
CA VAL A 103 -6.83 9.27 5.32
C VAL A 103 -7.31 8.44 6.49
N ILE A 104 -7.42 7.14 6.27
CA ILE A 104 -7.83 6.17 7.28
C ILE A 104 -6.66 5.29 7.66
N LEU A 105 -6.39 5.20 8.96
CA LEU A 105 -5.60 4.11 9.53
C LEU A 105 -6.54 3.03 10.03
N ALA A 106 -6.66 1.94 9.28
CA ALA A 106 -7.35 0.71 9.71
C ALA A 106 -6.37 -0.15 10.52
N ASP A 107 -6.31 0.11 11.82
CA ASP A 107 -5.29 -0.50 12.69
C ASP A 107 -5.71 -1.90 13.14
N GLU A 108 -4.82 -2.89 12.91
CA GLU A 108 -5.04 -4.32 13.18
C GLU A 108 -6.27 -4.89 12.46
N ILE A 109 -6.37 -4.65 11.15
CA ILE A 109 -7.55 -5.02 10.34
C ILE A 109 -7.90 -6.52 10.46
N ASN A 110 -6.90 -7.37 10.70
CA ASN A 110 -7.07 -8.81 10.86
C ASN A 110 -7.68 -9.24 12.22
N ARG A 111 -7.93 -8.31 13.16
CA ARG A 111 -8.61 -8.62 14.44
C ARG A 111 -10.13 -8.54 14.36
N ALA A 112 -10.68 -7.87 13.37
CA ALA A 112 -12.12 -7.78 13.23
C ALA A 112 -12.71 -8.94 12.42
N PRO A 113 -13.99 -9.28 12.64
CA PRO A 113 -14.70 -10.29 11.86
C PRO A 113 -14.71 -9.97 10.36
N ALA A 114 -14.78 -11.00 9.51
CA ALA A 114 -14.77 -10.87 8.05
C ALA A 114 -15.80 -9.86 7.50
N LYS A 115 -16.98 -9.73 8.12
CA LYS A 115 -18.00 -8.76 7.71
C LYS A 115 -17.52 -7.31 7.82
N VAL A 116 -16.73 -6.99 8.84
CA VAL A 116 -16.17 -5.64 9.04
C VAL A 116 -15.04 -5.38 8.07
N GLN A 117 -14.17 -6.39 7.87
CA GLN A 117 -13.11 -6.33 6.87
C GLN A 117 -13.70 -6.08 5.49
N SER A 118 -14.70 -6.87 5.09
CA SER A 118 -15.36 -6.71 3.78
C SER A 118 -15.99 -5.32 3.60
N ALA A 119 -16.64 -4.76 4.64
CA ALA A 119 -17.20 -3.40 4.57
C ALA A 119 -16.11 -2.34 4.34
N MET A 120 -14.94 -2.49 4.98
CA MET A 120 -13.81 -1.57 4.76
C MET A 120 -13.23 -1.74 3.35
N LEU A 121 -13.06 -2.97 2.89
CA LEU A 121 -12.52 -3.26 1.55
C LEU A 121 -13.47 -2.84 0.42
N GLU A 122 -14.79 -2.94 0.63
CA GLU A 122 -15.79 -2.41 -0.29
C GLU A 122 -15.70 -0.89 -0.37
N ALA A 123 -15.58 -0.20 0.77
CA ALA A 123 -15.38 1.24 0.81
C ALA A 123 -14.12 1.68 0.06
N MET A 124 -13.03 0.88 0.13
CA MET A 124 -11.79 1.15 -0.60
C MET A 124 -11.95 1.04 -2.11
N GLU A 125 -12.70 0.04 -2.58
CA GLU A 125 -12.88 -0.21 -4.02
C GLU A 125 -13.91 0.72 -4.64
N GLU A 126 -15.08 0.85 -4.00
CA GLU A 126 -16.21 1.61 -4.54
C GLU A 126 -16.13 3.12 -4.27
N ARG A 127 -15.31 3.56 -3.30
CA ARG A 127 -15.20 4.95 -2.84
C ARG A 127 -16.54 5.58 -2.45
N GLN A 128 -17.48 4.75 -2.06
CA GLN A 128 -18.81 5.12 -1.60
C GLN A 128 -19.35 4.12 -0.59
N ILE A 129 -20.32 4.53 0.19
CA ILE A 129 -20.98 3.70 1.21
C ILE A 129 -22.46 3.92 1.17
N THR A 130 -23.22 2.82 1.23
CA THR A 130 -24.69 2.85 1.34
C THR A 130 -25.09 2.73 2.81
N ILE A 131 -25.85 3.71 3.31
CA ILE A 131 -26.40 3.72 4.66
C ILE A 131 -27.93 3.85 4.55
N GLY A 132 -28.64 2.79 4.93
CA GLY A 132 -30.07 2.67 4.67
C GLY A 132 -30.35 2.56 3.17
N GLU A 133 -31.08 3.51 2.61
CA GLU A 133 -31.45 3.57 1.19
C GLU A 133 -30.59 4.53 0.36
N GLU A 134 -29.68 5.28 1.01
CA GLU A 134 -28.88 6.30 0.35
C GLU A 134 -27.40 5.93 0.25
N THR A 135 -26.79 6.27 -0.90
CA THR A 135 -25.37 6.07 -1.16
C THR A 135 -24.62 7.39 -1.04
N TYR A 136 -23.56 7.38 -0.24
CA TYR A 136 -22.72 8.53 0.06
C TYR A 136 -21.32 8.33 -0.50
N LYS A 137 -20.83 9.27 -1.28
CA LYS A 137 -19.44 9.29 -1.73
C LYS A 137 -18.50 9.57 -0.56
N LEU A 138 -17.36 8.90 -0.55
CA LEU A 138 -16.28 9.19 0.38
C LEU A 138 -15.52 10.46 -0.06
N PRO A 139 -14.83 11.15 0.87
CA PRO A 139 -14.02 12.32 0.54
C PRO A 139 -12.91 11.97 -0.46
N GLU A 140 -12.60 12.89 -1.37
CA GLU A 140 -11.46 12.75 -2.28
C GLU A 140 -10.34 13.73 -1.87
N PRO A 141 -9.08 13.28 -1.88
CA PRO A 141 -8.62 11.90 -2.08
C PRO A 141 -9.00 10.99 -0.91
N PHE A 142 -9.26 9.72 -1.18
CA PHE A 142 -9.50 8.69 -0.18
C PHE A 142 -8.35 7.69 -0.14
N PHE A 143 -7.71 7.57 1.00
CA PHE A 143 -6.52 6.75 1.19
C PHE A 143 -6.59 5.94 2.47
N VAL A 144 -6.39 4.64 2.37
CA VAL A 144 -6.41 3.71 3.51
C VAL A 144 -5.05 3.08 3.68
N LEU A 145 -4.54 3.14 4.91
CA LEU A 145 -3.48 2.27 5.38
C LEU A 145 -4.06 1.28 6.38
N ALA A 146 -4.04 0.01 6.01
CA ALA A 146 -4.40 -1.07 6.93
C ALA A 146 -3.15 -1.62 7.58
N THR A 147 -3.17 -1.92 8.89
CA THR A 147 -2.05 -2.58 9.55
C THR A 147 -2.40 -4.02 9.88
N GLN A 148 -1.38 -4.88 9.81
CA GLN A 148 -1.43 -6.25 10.33
C GLN A 148 -0.26 -6.48 11.27
N ASN A 149 -0.52 -7.24 12.34
CA ASN A 149 0.52 -7.72 13.23
C ASN A 149 0.83 -9.19 12.91
N PRO A 150 2.01 -9.51 12.39
CA PRO A 150 2.35 -10.88 12.00
C PRO A 150 2.57 -11.82 13.19
N VAL A 151 2.79 -11.29 14.40
CA VAL A 151 3.10 -12.08 15.59
C VAL A 151 1.84 -12.58 16.31
N GLU A 152 0.76 -11.82 16.23
CA GLU A 152 -0.52 -12.18 16.84
C GLU A 152 -1.31 -13.13 15.95
N GLN A 153 -1.38 -14.40 16.33
CA GLN A 153 -2.15 -15.42 15.62
C GLN A 153 -3.47 -15.77 16.31
N GLU A 154 -3.57 -15.60 17.63
CA GLU A 154 -4.80 -15.88 18.37
C GLU A 154 -5.84 -14.76 18.20
N GLY A 155 -7.08 -15.15 17.86
CA GLY A 155 -8.18 -14.20 17.66
C GLY A 155 -8.08 -13.34 16.41
N THR A 156 -7.31 -13.77 15.40
CA THR A 156 -7.18 -13.08 14.13
C THR A 156 -7.92 -13.80 13.01
N TYR A 157 -8.44 -13.01 12.07
CA TYR A 157 -9.09 -13.44 10.84
C TYR A 157 -8.23 -12.99 9.68
N ASN A 158 -7.51 -13.92 9.06
CA ASN A 158 -6.67 -13.60 7.91
C ASN A 158 -7.51 -13.07 6.75
N LEU A 159 -7.01 -12.02 6.09
CA LEU A 159 -7.59 -11.55 4.84
C LEU A 159 -7.39 -12.60 3.75
N PRO A 160 -8.43 -12.99 3.00
CA PRO A 160 -8.28 -13.84 1.82
C PRO A 160 -7.36 -13.21 0.77
N GLU A 161 -6.67 -14.03 -0.02
CA GLU A 161 -5.74 -13.56 -1.05
C GLU A 161 -6.42 -12.63 -2.07
N ALA A 162 -7.69 -12.90 -2.41
CA ALA A 162 -8.46 -12.04 -3.32
C ALA A 162 -8.73 -10.64 -2.74
N GLU A 163 -8.79 -10.52 -1.42
CA GLU A 163 -8.95 -9.24 -0.72
C GLU A 163 -7.61 -8.51 -0.56
N LEU A 164 -6.51 -9.25 -0.40
CA LEU A 164 -5.16 -8.69 -0.37
C LEU A 164 -4.79 -8.01 -1.70
N ASP A 165 -5.25 -8.52 -2.85
CA ASP A 165 -4.98 -7.95 -4.18
C ASP A 165 -5.60 -6.54 -4.38
N ARG A 166 -6.50 -6.10 -3.48
CA ARG A 166 -7.07 -4.73 -3.48
C ARG A 166 -6.08 -3.68 -2.96
N PHE A 167 -5.09 -4.09 -2.16
CA PHE A 167 -4.03 -3.19 -1.75
C PHE A 167 -3.01 -3.00 -2.87
N LEU A 168 -2.65 -1.75 -3.14
CA LEU A 168 -1.66 -1.42 -4.16
C LEU A 168 -0.27 -1.95 -3.78
N MET A 169 0.10 -1.73 -2.52
CA MET A 169 1.39 -2.13 -1.94
C MET A 169 1.20 -2.78 -0.58
N LYS A 170 2.07 -3.75 -0.26
CA LYS A 170 2.30 -4.26 1.09
C LYS A 170 3.69 -3.84 1.54
N LEU A 171 3.75 -2.98 2.55
CA LEU A 171 4.99 -2.49 3.13
C LEU A 171 5.32 -3.29 4.39
N VAL A 172 6.56 -3.73 4.51
CA VAL A 172 7.07 -4.42 5.70
C VAL A 172 7.98 -3.47 6.46
N ILE A 173 7.60 -3.16 7.70
CA ILE A 173 8.41 -2.32 8.58
C ILE A 173 9.28 -3.21 9.45
N SER A 174 10.60 -3.06 9.29
CA SER A 174 11.62 -3.66 10.14
C SER A 174 12.02 -2.73 11.30
N TYR A 175 12.77 -3.28 12.25
CA TYR A 175 13.39 -2.46 13.29
C TYR A 175 14.34 -1.43 12.68
N PRO A 176 14.41 -0.21 13.24
CA PRO A 176 15.36 0.80 12.78
C PRO A 176 16.79 0.31 12.96
N ALA A 177 17.72 0.86 12.16
CA ALA A 177 19.14 0.63 12.38
C ALA A 177 19.57 1.13 13.77
N ALA A 178 20.58 0.49 14.37
CA ALA A 178 21.02 0.77 15.75
C ALA A 178 21.26 2.27 16.02
N ASP A 179 21.87 2.99 15.08
CA ASP A 179 22.13 4.44 15.21
C ASP A 179 20.84 5.27 15.27
N ASN A 180 19.81 4.86 14.52
CA ASN A 180 18.52 5.51 14.54
C ASN A 180 17.75 5.16 15.82
N GLU A 181 17.85 3.91 16.30
CA GLU A 181 17.25 3.48 17.56
C GLU A 181 17.85 4.25 18.75
N ILE A 182 19.16 4.46 18.79
CA ILE A 182 19.83 5.32 19.77
C ILE A 182 19.23 6.73 19.78
N LYS A 183 19.06 7.35 18.60
CA LYS A 183 18.45 8.68 18.48
C LYS A 183 17.01 8.67 19.00
N ILE A 184 16.22 7.66 18.65
CA ILE A 184 14.82 7.50 19.10
C ILE A 184 14.78 7.43 20.64
N VAL A 185 15.60 6.57 21.25
CA VAL A 185 15.66 6.42 22.71
C VAL A 185 16.11 7.71 23.41
N GLN A 186 17.08 8.43 22.83
CA GLN A 186 17.55 9.69 23.40
C GLN A 186 16.50 10.81 23.34
N THR A 187 15.64 10.80 22.32
CA THR A 187 14.58 11.80 22.13
C THR A 187 13.25 11.38 22.78
N ALA A 188 13.03 10.08 23.00
CA ALA A 188 11.81 9.56 23.61
C ALA A 188 11.62 10.13 25.03
N GLY A 189 10.46 10.72 25.25
CA GLY A 189 10.08 11.29 26.57
C GLY A 189 10.61 12.71 26.83
N LYS A 190 11.44 13.28 25.98
CA LYS A 190 11.97 14.66 26.12
C LYS A 190 11.39 15.65 25.15
N ALA A 191 10.96 15.22 23.96
CA ALA A 191 10.42 16.11 22.95
C ALA A 191 8.91 16.24 23.11
N PRO A 192 8.35 17.46 23.22
CA PRO A 192 6.96 17.67 22.96
C PRO A 192 6.65 17.23 21.52
N TYR A 193 5.42 16.82 21.26
CA TYR A 193 4.95 16.53 19.89
C TYR A 193 5.32 17.68 18.95
N VAL A 194 6.28 17.45 18.04
CA VAL A 194 6.77 18.49 17.13
C VAL A 194 5.69 18.72 16.06
N PRO A 195 5.11 19.94 15.96
CA PRO A 195 4.16 20.21 14.91
C PRO A 195 4.85 20.17 13.54
N VAL A 196 4.26 19.48 12.59
CA VAL A 196 4.63 19.53 11.17
C VAL A 196 3.76 20.55 10.45
N ARG A 197 4.32 21.15 9.41
CA ARG A 197 3.60 22.11 8.57
C ARG A 197 2.91 21.38 7.43
N ARG A 198 1.77 21.87 7.04
CA ARG A 198 1.16 21.48 5.77
C ARG A 198 2.05 21.98 4.63
N ILE A 199 2.49 21.07 3.77
CA ILE A 199 3.31 21.34 2.58
C ILE A 199 2.45 21.37 1.33
N VAL A 200 1.58 20.38 1.19
CA VAL A 200 0.73 20.19 0.00
C VAL A 200 -0.51 21.08 0.10
N GLN A 201 -0.69 21.98 -0.87
CA GLN A 201 -1.83 22.89 -0.93
C GLN A 201 -3.02 22.23 -1.64
N PRO A 202 -4.25 22.77 -1.52
CA PRO A 202 -5.38 22.32 -2.33
C PRO A 202 -5.03 22.45 -3.83
N GLY A 203 -5.21 21.39 -4.59
CA GLY A 203 -4.87 21.33 -6.04
C GLY A 203 -3.49 20.76 -6.35
N ASP A 204 -2.54 20.74 -5.41
CA ASP A 204 -1.23 20.13 -5.63
C ASP A 204 -1.35 18.60 -5.78
N ILE A 205 -2.32 17.98 -5.08
CA ILE A 205 -2.55 16.53 -5.15
C ILE A 205 -2.96 16.12 -6.56
N GLU A 206 -3.91 16.85 -7.17
CA GLU A 206 -4.34 16.62 -8.55
C GLU A 206 -3.18 16.88 -9.53
N THR A 207 -2.37 17.90 -9.25
CA THR A 207 -1.18 18.21 -10.05
C THR A 207 -0.15 17.09 -9.97
N LEU A 208 0.12 16.55 -8.77
CA LEU A 208 1.03 15.42 -8.56
C LEU A 208 0.53 14.16 -9.29
N LYS A 209 -0.77 13.84 -9.19
CA LYS A 209 -1.37 12.69 -9.89
C LYS A 209 -1.30 12.87 -11.41
N ALA A 210 -1.69 14.03 -11.92
CA ALA A 210 -1.61 14.33 -13.35
C ALA A 210 -0.17 14.33 -13.90
N ALA A 211 0.80 14.71 -13.07
CA ALA A 211 2.21 14.63 -13.43
C ALA A 211 2.70 13.18 -13.52
N ALA A 212 2.32 12.33 -12.55
CA ALA A 212 2.65 10.91 -12.55
C ALA A 212 2.06 10.18 -13.79
N GLU A 213 0.85 10.53 -14.21
CA GLU A 213 0.24 9.97 -15.41
C GLU A 213 1.05 10.29 -16.68
N LYS A 214 1.65 11.49 -16.75
CA LYS A 214 2.45 11.96 -17.88
C LYS A 214 3.84 11.33 -17.97
N ILE A 215 4.31 10.66 -16.90
CA ILE A 215 5.58 9.94 -16.94
C ILE A 215 5.53 8.87 -18.03
N THR A 216 6.49 8.91 -18.93
CA THR A 216 6.56 7.97 -20.05
C THR A 216 7.16 6.63 -19.62
N CYS A 217 6.69 5.54 -20.21
CA CYS A 217 7.26 4.22 -20.04
C CYS A 217 7.40 3.57 -21.41
N ASP A 218 8.62 3.13 -21.73
CA ASP A 218 8.89 2.42 -22.98
C ASP A 218 8.15 1.07 -23.01
N GLU A 219 7.70 0.64 -24.19
CA GLU A 219 6.99 -0.64 -24.37
C GLU A 219 7.82 -1.83 -23.87
N LYS A 220 9.15 -1.80 -24.04
CA LYS A 220 10.06 -2.84 -23.56
C LYS A 220 10.03 -2.96 -22.02
N LEU A 221 9.84 -1.85 -21.30
CA LEU A 221 9.69 -1.88 -19.84
C LEU A 221 8.33 -2.46 -19.42
N VAL A 222 7.28 -2.23 -20.20
CA VAL A 222 5.99 -2.90 -20.00
C VAL A 222 6.13 -4.40 -20.27
N GLU A 223 6.85 -4.79 -21.33
CA GLU A 223 7.18 -6.20 -21.58
C GLU A 223 8.01 -6.82 -20.45
N TYR A 224 8.93 -6.06 -19.87
CA TYR A 224 9.72 -6.48 -18.71
C TYR A 224 8.83 -6.75 -17.48
N ILE A 225 7.87 -5.85 -17.17
CA ILE A 225 6.88 -6.07 -16.11
C ILE A 225 6.08 -7.36 -16.38
N VAL A 226 5.57 -7.53 -17.62
CA VAL A 226 4.81 -8.73 -17.99
C VAL A 226 5.66 -9.99 -17.89
N SER A 227 6.94 -9.92 -18.20
CA SER A 227 7.90 -11.02 -18.05
C SER A 227 8.06 -11.44 -16.59
N ILE A 228 8.20 -10.47 -15.68
CA ILE A 228 8.22 -10.71 -14.22
C ILE A 228 6.96 -11.45 -13.78
N LEU A 229 5.78 -10.96 -14.17
CA LEU A 229 4.50 -11.60 -13.80
C LEU A 229 4.38 -13.01 -14.38
N THR A 230 4.83 -13.22 -15.63
CA THR A 230 4.73 -14.50 -16.31
C THR A 230 5.52 -15.60 -15.58
N VAL A 231 6.70 -15.26 -15.08
CA VAL A 231 7.54 -16.20 -14.31
C VAL A 231 6.90 -16.55 -12.96
N THR A 232 6.06 -15.68 -12.38
CA THR A 232 5.34 -16.01 -11.14
C THR A 232 4.24 -17.08 -11.33
N ARG A 233 3.85 -17.42 -12.57
CA ARG A 233 2.68 -18.26 -12.86
C ARG A 233 3.10 -19.69 -13.20
N PRO A 234 2.91 -20.67 -12.29
CA PRO A 234 3.36 -22.06 -12.49
C PRO A 234 2.73 -22.75 -13.71
N GLU A 235 1.51 -22.36 -14.11
CA GLU A 235 0.85 -22.95 -15.29
C GLU A 235 1.55 -22.64 -16.61
N ASN A 236 2.26 -21.52 -16.70
CA ASN A 236 2.99 -21.12 -17.90
C ASN A 236 4.28 -21.92 -18.10
N SER A 237 4.81 -22.56 -17.05
CA SER A 237 5.96 -23.47 -17.14
C SER A 237 5.60 -24.77 -17.86
N LYS A 238 4.32 -25.17 -17.92
CA LYS A 238 3.83 -26.42 -18.50
C LYS A 238 3.20 -26.27 -19.90
N LYS A 239 2.88 -25.04 -20.32
CA LYS A 239 2.27 -24.77 -21.62
C LYS A 239 3.07 -23.70 -22.37
N GLN A 240 4.04 -24.15 -23.16
CA GLN A 240 4.51 -23.33 -24.29
C GLN A 240 3.33 -23.19 -25.27
N GLN A 241 2.52 -22.17 -25.09
CA GLN A 241 1.46 -21.87 -26.03
C GLN A 241 1.99 -20.95 -27.13
N ALA A 242 1.51 -21.22 -28.36
CA ALA A 242 1.74 -20.44 -29.55
C ALA A 242 1.44 -18.94 -29.30
N GLY A 243 2.47 -18.16 -29.04
CA GLY A 243 2.46 -16.73 -28.76
C GLY A 243 3.87 -16.19 -28.60
N ARG A 244 4.03 -14.89 -28.56
CA ARG A 244 5.31 -14.23 -28.33
C ARG A 244 5.88 -14.66 -26.98
N THR A 245 6.92 -15.50 -26.95
CA THR A 245 7.58 -15.94 -25.73
C THR A 245 8.47 -14.81 -25.24
N LEU A 246 8.06 -14.14 -24.15
CA LEU A 246 8.82 -13.02 -23.58
C LEU A 246 10.03 -13.51 -22.76
N VAL A 247 9.94 -14.70 -22.18
CA VAL A 247 11.03 -15.30 -21.35
C VAL A 247 11.15 -16.77 -21.64
N ASN A 248 12.40 -17.28 -21.71
CA ASN A 248 12.66 -18.71 -21.74
C ASN A 248 12.53 -19.30 -20.31
N THR A 249 11.39 -19.91 -20.00
CA THR A 249 11.05 -20.44 -18.67
C THR A 249 11.73 -21.80 -18.36
N ALA A 250 12.53 -22.35 -19.26
CA ALA A 250 13.15 -23.65 -19.07
C ALA A 250 14.00 -23.75 -17.78
N ASN A 251 14.61 -22.64 -17.36
CA ASN A 251 15.42 -22.55 -16.14
C ASN A 251 14.67 -21.99 -14.92
N SER A 252 13.39 -21.63 -15.07
CA SER A 252 12.57 -21.06 -13.98
C SER A 252 11.91 -22.12 -13.09
N ASN A 253 11.99 -23.41 -13.46
CA ASN A 253 11.33 -24.50 -12.74
C ASN A 253 11.71 -24.57 -11.25
N ASP A 254 12.92 -24.12 -10.90
CA ASP A 254 13.40 -24.13 -9.51
C ASP A 254 12.73 -23.02 -8.67
N ILE A 255 12.31 -21.91 -9.30
CA ILE A 255 11.61 -20.79 -8.63
C ILE A 255 10.11 -21.08 -8.55
N THR A 256 9.53 -21.57 -9.65
CA THR A 256 8.07 -21.75 -9.78
C THR A 256 7.51 -22.86 -8.89
N ARG A 257 8.33 -23.81 -8.42
CA ARG A 257 7.91 -24.86 -7.47
C ARG A 257 7.42 -24.28 -6.13
N TYR A 258 7.95 -23.11 -5.76
CA TYR A 258 7.58 -22.43 -4.51
C TYR A 258 6.31 -21.60 -4.61
N ILE A 259 5.74 -21.47 -5.81
CA ILE A 259 4.54 -20.63 -6.05
C ILE A 259 3.34 -21.55 -6.35
N HIS A 260 2.29 -21.39 -5.56
CA HIS A 260 1.01 -22.06 -5.81
C HIS A 260 0.15 -21.27 -6.80
N PHE A 261 -0.02 -19.94 -6.54
CA PHE A 261 -0.64 -19.00 -7.46
C PHE A 261 0.22 -17.77 -7.66
N GLY A 262 0.39 -17.37 -8.92
CA GLY A 262 1.17 -16.19 -9.31
C GLY A 262 0.33 -14.92 -9.38
N ALA A 263 1.03 -13.80 -9.63
CA ALA A 263 0.44 -12.48 -9.67
C ALA A 263 -0.53 -12.27 -10.86
N SER A 264 -1.63 -11.55 -10.60
CA SER A 264 -2.66 -11.19 -11.57
C SER A 264 -2.20 -10.03 -12.49
N PRO A 265 -2.92 -9.71 -13.59
CA PRO A 265 -2.66 -8.50 -14.37
C PRO A 265 -2.79 -7.20 -13.56
N ARG A 266 -3.58 -7.17 -12.48
CA ARG A 266 -3.66 -6.03 -11.54
C ARG A 266 -2.29 -5.68 -10.96
N ALA A 267 -1.46 -6.69 -10.68
CA ALA A 267 -0.10 -6.48 -10.21
C ALA A 267 0.77 -5.72 -11.23
N GLY A 268 0.63 -6.02 -12.53
CA GLY A 268 1.35 -5.30 -13.59
C GLY A 268 0.93 -3.83 -13.70
N ILE A 269 -0.37 -3.57 -13.59
CA ILE A 269 -0.90 -2.20 -13.55
C ILE A 269 -0.34 -1.46 -12.33
N ALA A 270 -0.38 -2.10 -11.15
CA ALA A 270 0.16 -1.54 -9.91
C ALA A 270 1.67 -1.25 -10.02
N MET A 271 2.47 -2.19 -10.58
CA MET A 271 3.90 -1.99 -10.79
C MET A 271 4.17 -0.80 -11.71
N LEU A 272 3.46 -0.68 -12.82
CA LEU A 272 3.62 0.44 -13.76
C LEU A 272 3.28 1.78 -13.10
N GLN A 273 2.15 1.85 -12.38
CA GLN A 273 1.72 3.05 -11.68
C GLN A 273 2.75 3.48 -10.62
N CYS A 274 3.19 2.53 -9.77
CA CYS A 274 4.19 2.82 -8.74
C CYS A 274 5.55 3.20 -9.32
N ALA A 275 6.00 2.53 -10.39
CA ALA A 275 7.26 2.86 -11.06
C ALA A 275 7.24 4.26 -11.69
N LYS A 276 6.12 4.69 -12.26
CA LYS A 276 5.95 6.06 -12.76
C LYS A 276 6.08 7.10 -11.63
N VAL A 277 5.42 6.87 -10.50
CA VAL A 277 5.52 7.76 -9.34
C VAL A 277 6.94 7.76 -8.78
N HIS A 278 7.59 6.59 -8.67
CA HIS A 278 8.97 6.47 -8.21
C HIS A 278 9.94 7.26 -9.12
N ALA A 279 9.79 7.16 -10.46
CA ALA A 279 10.55 7.96 -11.41
C ALA A 279 10.33 9.46 -11.22
N MET A 280 9.06 9.87 -10.99
CA MET A 280 8.69 11.27 -10.73
C MET A 280 9.32 11.81 -9.44
N ILE A 281 9.29 11.04 -8.35
CA ILE A 281 9.95 11.39 -7.07
C ILE A 281 11.46 11.54 -7.30
N GLY A 282 12.06 10.68 -8.13
CA GLY A 282 13.45 10.79 -8.58
C GLY A 282 13.74 11.93 -9.56
N GLY A 283 12.77 12.81 -9.84
CA GLY A 283 12.93 14.00 -10.70
C GLY A 283 13.00 13.70 -12.20
N ARG A 284 12.57 12.51 -12.64
CA ARG A 284 12.58 12.07 -14.04
C ARG A 284 11.17 12.09 -14.66
N ASP A 285 11.09 12.20 -15.96
CA ASP A 285 9.86 12.18 -16.75
C ASP A 285 9.69 10.87 -17.55
N PHE A 286 10.54 9.88 -17.27
CA PHE A 286 10.50 8.54 -17.83
C PHE A 286 10.89 7.49 -16.79
N VAL A 287 10.33 6.28 -16.96
CA VAL A 287 10.61 5.12 -16.11
C VAL A 287 11.91 4.45 -16.54
N LEU A 288 12.70 4.01 -15.54
CA LEU A 288 13.86 3.16 -15.71
C LEU A 288 13.58 1.74 -15.17
N PRO A 289 14.36 0.72 -15.58
CA PRO A 289 14.24 -0.63 -15.01
C PRO A 289 14.39 -0.65 -13.49
N GLU A 290 15.24 0.22 -12.94
CA GLU A 290 15.47 0.37 -11.51
C GLU A 290 14.21 0.80 -10.76
N ASP A 291 13.35 1.62 -11.36
CA ASP A 291 12.08 2.02 -10.76
C ASP A 291 11.13 0.84 -10.62
N ILE A 292 11.10 -0.03 -11.63
CA ILE A 292 10.30 -1.27 -11.60
C ILE A 292 10.82 -2.20 -10.51
N LYS A 293 12.14 -2.38 -10.40
CA LYS A 293 12.76 -3.20 -9.37
C LYS A 293 12.53 -2.66 -7.97
N ALA A 294 12.61 -1.34 -7.79
CA ALA A 294 12.40 -0.68 -6.50
C ALA A 294 11.00 -0.94 -5.92
N VAL A 295 9.97 -0.95 -6.76
CA VAL A 295 8.59 -1.16 -6.32
C VAL A 295 8.15 -2.63 -6.31
N ALA A 296 8.91 -3.53 -6.96
CA ALA A 296 8.49 -4.90 -7.20
C ALA A 296 8.18 -5.69 -5.92
N LEU A 297 9.04 -5.61 -4.89
CA LEU A 297 8.80 -6.27 -3.60
C LEU A 297 7.50 -5.82 -2.97
N ASN A 298 7.30 -4.51 -2.86
CA ASN A 298 6.13 -3.92 -2.21
C ASN A 298 4.83 -4.23 -2.95
N VAL A 299 4.88 -4.36 -4.28
CA VAL A 299 3.70 -4.65 -5.11
C VAL A 299 3.40 -6.15 -5.18
N LEU A 300 4.41 -7.03 -5.19
CA LEU A 300 4.20 -8.44 -5.49
C LEU A 300 4.08 -9.33 -4.26
N ARG A 301 4.69 -8.98 -3.10
CA ARG A 301 4.82 -9.91 -1.96
C ARG A 301 3.50 -10.42 -1.40
N HIS A 302 2.42 -9.67 -1.51
CA HIS A 302 1.09 -10.06 -1.04
C HIS A 302 0.20 -10.66 -2.13
N ARG A 303 0.74 -10.78 -3.35
CA ARG A 303 0.05 -11.31 -4.53
C ARG A 303 0.56 -12.68 -4.97
N LEU A 304 1.59 -13.18 -4.28
CA LEU A 304 2.12 -14.53 -4.49
C LEU A 304 1.60 -15.45 -3.39
N VAL A 305 0.89 -16.49 -3.78
CA VAL A 305 0.50 -17.57 -2.88
C VAL A 305 1.57 -18.65 -2.94
N LEU A 306 2.22 -18.88 -1.81
CA LEU A 306 3.33 -19.82 -1.72
C LEU A 306 2.85 -21.26 -1.60
N SER A 307 3.66 -22.19 -2.10
CA SER A 307 3.43 -23.62 -1.95
C SER A 307 3.87 -24.13 -0.56
N TYR A 308 3.45 -25.34 -0.20
CA TYR A 308 3.93 -25.99 1.04
C TYR A 308 5.43 -26.23 1.03
N GLU A 309 6.04 -26.41 -0.15
CA GLU A 309 7.49 -26.58 -0.31
C GLU A 309 8.24 -25.31 0.09
N ALA A 310 7.69 -24.14 -0.22
CA ALA A 310 8.28 -22.87 0.21
C ALA A 310 8.35 -22.78 1.75
N ALA A 311 7.27 -23.17 2.44
CA ALA A 311 7.25 -23.20 3.90
C ALA A 311 8.23 -24.22 4.48
N ALA A 312 8.38 -25.40 3.86
CA ALA A 312 9.32 -26.43 4.29
C ALA A 312 10.78 -26.00 4.13
N ASP A 313 11.09 -25.27 3.06
CA ASP A 313 12.44 -24.78 2.74
C ASP A 313 12.71 -23.39 3.34
N ASN A 314 11.78 -22.79 4.12
CA ASN A 314 11.84 -21.44 4.68
C ASN A 314 12.08 -20.35 3.62
N VAL A 315 11.49 -20.51 2.43
CA VAL A 315 11.59 -19.54 1.33
C VAL A 315 10.42 -18.55 1.43
N THR A 316 10.75 -17.26 1.48
CA THR A 316 9.76 -16.18 1.56
C THR A 316 9.33 -15.67 0.18
N ALA A 317 8.23 -14.92 0.13
CA ALA A 317 7.82 -14.25 -1.10
C ALA A 317 8.90 -13.26 -1.59
N ASP A 318 9.56 -12.56 -0.67
CA ASP A 318 10.63 -11.61 -1.00
C ASP A 318 11.86 -12.31 -1.62
N ASP A 319 12.23 -13.50 -1.13
CA ASP A 319 13.29 -14.31 -1.73
C ASP A 319 12.95 -14.74 -3.16
N ILE A 320 11.70 -15.12 -3.38
CA ILE A 320 11.22 -15.52 -4.71
C ILE A 320 11.24 -14.35 -5.67
N ILE A 321 10.71 -13.19 -5.26
CA ILE A 321 10.67 -11.99 -6.10
C ILE A 321 12.10 -11.55 -6.43
N THR A 322 13.00 -11.54 -5.47
CA THR A 322 14.40 -11.19 -5.68
C THR A 322 15.06 -12.11 -6.72
N ARG A 323 14.89 -13.44 -6.60
CA ARG A 323 15.38 -14.39 -7.59
C ARG A 323 14.78 -14.17 -8.99
N ILE A 324 13.49 -13.81 -9.08
CA ILE A 324 12.83 -13.50 -10.36
C ILE A 324 13.46 -12.25 -10.99
N LEU A 325 13.68 -11.19 -10.20
CA LEU A 325 14.30 -9.94 -10.68
C LEU A 325 15.75 -10.14 -11.15
N ASP A 326 16.49 -11.06 -10.53
CA ASP A 326 17.85 -11.43 -10.92
C ASP A 326 17.86 -12.32 -12.17
N PHE A 327 16.83 -13.15 -12.34
CA PHE A 327 16.72 -14.10 -13.45
C PHE A 327 16.32 -13.42 -14.77
N ILE A 328 15.44 -12.40 -14.72
CA ILE A 328 14.91 -11.76 -15.92
C ILE A 328 15.88 -10.67 -16.39
N PRO A 329 16.40 -10.76 -17.63
CA PRO A 329 17.29 -9.75 -18.16
C PRO A 329 16.58 -8.41 -18.28
N VAL A 330 17.30 -7.36 -17.92
CA VAL A 330 16.86 -5.96 -18.09
C VAL A 330 16.88 -5.64 -19.60
N PRO A 331 15.82 -4.99 -20.13
CA PRO A 331 15.73 -4.65 -21.55
C PRO A 331 16.72 -3.59 -22.01
#